data_ca0ac5352d6c1f28031322d046984ac2
#
_entry.id   ca0ac5352d6c1f28031322d046984ac2
#
_cell.length_a   1.000
_cell.length_b   1.000
_cell.length_c   1.000
_cell.angle_alpha   90.00
_cell.angle_beta   90.00
_cell.angle_gamma   90.00
#
_symmetry.space_group_name_H-M   'P 1'
#
loop_
_entity.id
_entity.type
_entity.pdbx_description
1 polymer ?
#
loop_
_entity_poly.entity_id
_entity_poly.type
_entity_poly.pdbx_seq_one_letter_code
_entity_poly.pdbx_strand_id
1 'polypeptide(L)'
;MLIKDSRPVLSLIMQGNNFEGLVDTGADVSVISSQQWPQDWEKEKSPLMMTGLGSIAGIWKSTHPLQCQFHNGRSVFVTFYIVNIPINIWGRHLLSPLGVSVIIPSEN
;
A
#
# COMPACT_ATOMS: atom_id res chain seq x y z
N MET A 1 -4.84 28.41 1.77
CA MET A 1 -3.51 27.81 1.79
C MET A 1 -3.50 26.49 1.05
N LEU A 2 -2.51 26.29 0.26
CA LEU A 2 -2.41 25.08 -0.52
C LEU A 2 -1.52 24.09 0.20
N ILE A 3 -2.06 22.90 0.46
CA ILE A 3 -1.28 21.84 1.06
C ILE A 3 -0.71 20.98 -0.07
N LYS A 4 0.52 21.25 -0.40
CA LYS A 4 1.11 20.62 -1.56
C LYS A 4 1.42 19.16 -1.40
N ASP A 5 1.65 18.74 -0.16
CA ASP A 5 2.05 17.38 0.10
C ASP A 5 0.88 16.51 0.50
N SER A 6 -0.32 17.06 0.38
CA SER A 6 -1.50 16.29 0.67
C SER A 6 -1.69 15.23 -0.40
N ARG A 7 -1.46 13.99 -0.06
CA ARG A 7 -1.67 12.87 -0.97
C ARG A 7 -3.04 12.26 -0.70
N PRO A 8 -3.70 11.78 -1.75
CA PRO A 8 -4.99 11.13 -1.54
C PRO A 8 -4.85 9.86 -0.72
N VAL A 9 -5.82 9.66 0.14
CA VAL A 9 -5.93 8.46 0.96
C VAL A 9 -7.01 7.61 0.36
N LEU A 10 -6.75 6.31 0.26
CA LEU A 10 -7.70 5.37 -0.31
C LEU A 10 -7.92 4.24 0.68
N SER A 11 -9.18 3.88 0.89
CA SER A 11 -9.55 2.76 1.73
C SER A 11 -9.77 1.53 0.87
N LEU A 12 -9.18 0.42 1.28
CA LEU A 12 -9.34 -0.87 0.64
C LEU A 12 -9.78 -1.89 1.67
N ILE A 13 -10.53 -2.88 1.21
CA ILE A 13 -10.99 -3.97 2.08
C ILE A 13 -10.17 -5.20 1.76
N MET A 14 -9.54 -5.76 2.78
CA MET A 14 -8.79 -7.01 2.65
C MET A 14 -9.24 -7.95 3.75
N GLN A 15 -9.77 -9.10 3.34
CA GLN A 15 -10.28 -10.12 4.26
C GLN A 15 -11.24 -9.53 5.31
N GLY A 16 -12.13 -8.66 4.85
CA GLY A 16 -13.14 -8.05 5.71
C GLY A 16 -12.65 -6.87 6.55
N ASN A 17 -11.37 -6.53 6.48
CA ASN A 17 -10.81 -5.43 7.24
C ASN A 17 -10.53 -4.25 6.33
N ASN A 18 -10.76 -3.07 6.87
CA ASN A 18 -10.59 -1.82 6.16
C ASN A 18 -9.17 -1.28 6.41
N PHE A 19 -8.45 -0.98 5.35
CA PHE A 19 -7.11 -0.42 5.44
C PHE A 19 -7.06 0.88 4.67
N GLU A 20 -6.55 1.92 5.31
CA GLU A 20 -6.30 3.19 4.64
C GLU A 20 -4.85 3.32 4.28
N GLY A 21 -4.58 3.82 3.09
CA GLY A 21 -3.21 4.03 2.65
C GLY A 21 -3.11 5.22 1.74
N LEU A 22 -1.91 5.74 1.62
CA LEU A 22 -1.61 6.83 0.71
C LEU A 22 -1.45 6.30 -0.70
N VAL A 23 -2.05 6.99 -1.64
CA VAL A 23 -1.90 6.68 -3.06
C VAL A 23 -0.56 7.23 -3.52
N ASP A 24 0.31 6.35 -3.99
CA ASP A 24 1.64 6.73 -4.45
C ASP A 24 1.90 6.13 -5.82
N THR A 25 1.59 6.88 -6.85
CA THR A 25 1.77 6.42 -8.22
C THR A 25 3.23 6.32 -8.63
N GLY A 26 4.13 6.89 -7.83
CA GLY A 26 5.55 6.73 -8.06
C GLY A 26 6.11 5.43 -7.52
N ALA A 27 5.36 4.72 -6.71
CA ALA A 27 5.78 3.44 -6.16
C ALA A 27 5.27 2.30 -7.02
N ASP A 28 6.14 1.32 -7.27
CA ASP A 28 5.73 0.13 -8.03
C ASP A 28 5.00 -0.87 -7.14
N VAL A 29 5.38 -0.96 -5.88
CA VAL A 29 4.88 -1.95 -4.95
C VAL A 29 4.11 -1.28 -3.83
N SER A 30 3.31 -2.07 -3.14
CA SER A 30 2.50 -1.57 -2.03
C SER A 30 3.03 -2.09 -0.71
N VAL A 31 2.86 -1.28 0.33
CA VAL A 31 3.40 -1.56 1.66
C VAL A 31 2.29 -1.44 2.68
N ILE A 32 2.23 -2.41 3.59
CA ILE A 32 1.37 -2.32 4.76
C ILE A 32 2.26 -2.08 5.98
N SER A 33 1.85 -1.14 6.81
CA SER A 33 2.54 -0.86 8.06
C SER A 33 2.56 -2.09 8.94
N SER A 34 3.73 -2.41 9.50
CA SER A 34 3.84 -3.54 10.42
C SER A 34 2.96 -3.34 11.66
N GLN A 35 2.61 -2.10 11.96
CA GLN A 35 1.73 -1.81 13.09
C GLN A 35 0.28 -2.15 12.79
N GLN A 36 -0.09 -2.23 11.52
CA GLN A 36 -1.46 -2.55 11.11
C GLN A 36 -1.61 -3.97 10.59
N TRP A 37 -0.52 -4.64 10.30
CA TRP A 37 -0.56 -6.02 9.82
C TRP A 37 -1.15 -6.92 10.90
N PRO A 38 -2.25 -7.63 10.64
CA PRO A 38 -2.85 -8.50 11.65
C PRO A 38 -1.89 -9.63 12.03
N GLN A 39 -1.86 -9.94 13.31
CA GLN A 39 -0.91 -10.92 13.82
C GLN A 39 -1.15 -12.33 13.29
N ASP A 40 -2.39 -12.64 12.97
CA ASP A 40 -2.74 -13.97 12.49
C ASP A 40 -2.58 -14.13 10.97
N TRP A 41 -2.18 -13.06 10.27
CA TRP A 41 -1.93 -13.17 8.84
C TRP A 41 -0.48 -13.61 8.61
N GLU A 42 -0.33 -14.58 7.71
CA GLU A 42 0.99 -15.14 7.44
C GLU A 42 1.90 -14.16 6.73
N LYS A 43 3.15 -14.15 7.15
CA LYS A 43 4.17 -13.33 6.52
C LYS A 43 5.48 -14.10 6.52
N GLU A 44 6.37 -13.72 5.62
CA GLU A 44 7.69 -14.34 5.50
C GLU A 44 8.72 -13.26 5.26
N LYS A 45 9.98 -13.58 5.55
CA LYS A 45 11.05 -12.62 5.30
C LYS A 45 11.26 -12.46 3.81
N SER A 46 11.39 -11.21 3.39
CA SER A 46 11.70 -10.88 2.01
C SER A 46 13.20 -10.73 1.84
N PRO A 47 13.76 -11.23 0.73
CA PRO A 47 15.17 -10.96 0.44
C PRO A 47 15.43 -9.53 0.03
N LEU A 48 14.37 -8.76 -0.27
CA LEU A 48 14.54 -7.37 -0.65
C LEU A 48 14.87 -6.51 0.56
N MET A 49 15.77 -5.57 0.35
CA MET A 49 16.08 -4.54 1.32
C MET A 49 15.67 -3.21 0.71
N MET A 50 14.84 -2.47 1.43
CA MET A 50 14.45 -1.14 0.98
C MET A 50 15.45 -0.13 1.51
N THR A 51 16.13 0.54 0.58
CA THR A 51 16.97 1.66 0.92
C THR A 51 16.14 2.92 0.78
N GLY A 52 16.43 3.92 1.59
CA GLY A 52 15.73 5.19 1.54
C GLY A 52 14.66 5.38 2.59
N LEU A 53 14.28 4.32 3.29
CA LEU A 53 13.36 4.43 4.42
C LEU A 53 14.08 4.54 5.75
N GLY A 54 15.39 4.68 5.72
CA GLY A 54 16.17 4.88 6.92
C GLY A 54 16.39 3.64 7.77
N SER A 55 15.93 2.48 7.33
CA SER A 55 16.07 1.24 8.08
C SER A 55 16.58 0.15 7.17
N ILE A 56 17.58 -0.57 7.66
CA ILE A 56 18.11 -1.73 6.95
C ILE A 56 17.57 -3.02 7.58
N ALA A 57 16.64 -2.90 8.50
CA ALA A 57 16.05 -4.07 9.13
C ALA A 57 15.35 -4.91 8.08
N GLY A 58 15.31 -6.20 8.28
CA GLY A 58 14.70 -7.12 7.37
C GLY A 58 13.26 -6.74 7.06
N ILE A 59 12.91 -6.86 5.79
CA ILE A 59 11.56 -6.56 5.33
C ILE A 59 10.79 -7.85 5.28
N TRP A 60 9.55 -7.80 5.72
CA TRP A 60 8.63 -8.92 5.61
C TRP A 60 7.71 -8.71 4.42
N LYS A 61 7.14 -9.79 3.94
CA LYS A 61 6.12 -9.71 2.89
C LYS A 61 5.02 -10.70 3.21
N SER A 62 3.85 -10.50 2.61
CA SER A 62 2.76 -11.44 2.76
C SER A 62 3.14 -12.76 2.09
N THR A 63 2.86 -13.86 2.76
CA THR A 63 3.18 -15.20 2.23
C THR A 63 2.34 -15.49 0.99
N HIS A 64 1.11 -15.01 0.98
CA HIS A 64 0.18 -15.20 -0.13
C HIS A 64 -0.32 -13.86 -0.61
N PRO A 65 -0.69 -13.77 -1.90
CA PRO A 65 -1.38 -12.58 -2.37
C PRO A 65 -2.70 -12.40 -1.63
N LEU A 66 -3.01 -11.15 -1.30
CA LEU A 66 -4.24 -10.80 -0.61
C LEU A 66 -5.21 -10.16 -1.58
N GLN A 67 -6.48 -10.52 -1.48
CA GLN A 67 -7.49 -9.89 -2.29
C GLN A 67 -7.81 -8.52 -1.73
N CYS A 68 -7.62 -7.50 -2.55
CA CYS A 68 -7.93 -6.13 -2.21
C CYS A 68 -9.17 -5.71 -2.96
N GLN A 69 -10.17 -5.23 -2.25
CA GLN A 69 -11.43 -4.78 -2.86
C GLN A 69 -11.57 -3.28 -2.71
N PHE A 70 -11.93 -2.64 -3.80
CA PHE A 70 -12.25 -1.23 -3.79
C PHE A 70 -13.76 -1.05 -3.84
N HIS A 71 -14.23 0.10 -3.37
CA HIS A 71 -15.67 0.37 -3.30
C HIS A 71 -16.36 0.36 -4.66
N ASN A 72 -15.61 0.45 -5.75
CA ASN A 72 -16.18 0.38 -7.10
C ASN A 72 -16.48 -1.05 -7.55
N GLY A 73 -16.29 -2.04 -6.69
CA GLY A 73 -16.56 -3.43 -7.00
C GLY A 73 -15.38 -4.18 -7.61
N ARG A 74 -14.32 -3.50 -7.93
CA ARG A 74 -13.13 -4.15 -8.48
C ARG A 74 -12.27 -4.72 -7.38
N SER A 75 -11.56 -5.79 -7.70
CA SER A 75 -10.63 -6.41 -6.78
C SER A 75 -9.39 -6.87 -7.52
N VAL A 76 -8.31 -7.04 -6.76
CA VAL A 76 -7.03 -7.50 -7.29
C VAL A 76 -6.32 -8.26 -6.19
N PHE A 77 -5.52 -9.26 -6.57
CA PHE A 77 -4.68 -10.00 -5.64
C PHE A 77 -3.27 -9.40 -5.67
N VAL A 78 -2.76 -9.05 -4.51
CA VAL A 78 -1.48 -8.34 -4.40
C VAL A 78 -0.67 -8.90 -3.24
N THR A 79 0.63 -9.07 -3.48
CA THR A 79 1.58 -9.37 -2.41
C THR A 79 2.09 -8.05 -1.85
N PHE A 80 1.98 -7.90 -0.54
CA PHE A 80 2.39 -6.68 0.14
C PHE A 80 3.71 -6.87 0.84
N TYR A 81 4.49 -5.80 0.90
CA TYR A 81 5.63 -5.72 1.78
C TYR A 81 5.18 -5.13 3.11
N ILE A 82 5.76 -5.61 4.19
CA ILE A 82 5.41 -5.20 5.54
C ILE A 82 6.61 -4.51 6.13
N VAL A 83 6.45 -3.22 6.41
CA VAL A 83 7.56 -2.37 6.82
C VAL A 83 7.13 -1.57 8.04
N ASN A 84 8.09 -1.28 8.90
CA ASN A 84 7.82 -0.51 10.11
C ASN A 84 7.76 0.99 9.78
N ILE A 85 6.66 1.38 9.17
CA ILE A 85 6.36 2.78 8.87
C ILE A 85 4.95 3.07 9.40
N PRO A 86 4.61 4.34 9.62
CA PRO A 86 3.34 4.68 10.28
C PRO A 86 2.11 4.57 9.38
N ILE A 87 2.27 4.45 8.08
CA ILE A 87 1.16 4.49 7.14
C ILE A 87 1.31 3.38 6.11
N ASN A 88 0.18 3.00 5.50
CA ASN A 88 0.19 2.10 4.36
C ASN A 88 0.39 2.90 3.08
N ILE A 89 0.98 2.27 2.08
CA ILE A 89 1.26 2.91 0.79
C ILE A 89 0.74 2.01 -0.32
N TRP A 90 -0.06 2.57 -1.19
CA TRP A 90 -0.63 1.86 -2.34
C TRP A 90 0.14 2.25 -3.60
N GLY A 91 0.79 1.28 -4.20
CA GLY A 91 1.57 1.49 -5.41
C GLY A 91 0.80 1.15 -6.69
N ARG A 92 1.47 1.33 -7.83
CA ARG A 92 0.82 1.19 -9.13
C ARG A 92 0.31 -0.21 -9.40
N HIS A 93 0.99 -1.24 -8.93
CA HIS A 93 0.58 -2.62 -9.21
C HIS A 93 -0.78 -2.94 -8.58
N LEU A 94 -1.18 -2.17 -7.59
CA LEU A 94 -2.47 -2.31 -6.95
C LEU A 94 -3.49 -1.33 -7.53
N LEU A 95 -3.08 -0.10 -7.74
CA LEU A 95 -3.99 0.96 -8.15
C LEU A 95 -4.47 0.78 -9.57
N SER A 96 -3.57 0.37 -10.46
CA SER A 96 -3.87 0.25 -11.87
C SER A 96 -4.98 -0.77 -12.15
N PRO A 97 -4.87 -2.01 -11.64
CA PRO A 97 -5.95 -2.99 -11.85
C PRO A 97 -7.26 -2.59 -11.21
N LEU A 98 -7.22 -1.81 -10.14
CA LEU A 98 -8.44 -1.32 -9.50
C LEU A 98 -9.08 -0.17 -10.24
N GLY A 99 -8.44 0.31 -11.30
CA GLY A 99 -8.96 1.42 -12.06
C GLY A 99 -8.86 2.76 -11.36
N VAL A 100 -7.94 2.87 -10.42
CA VAL A 100 -7.73 4.12 -9.69
C VAL A 100 -6.72 4.97 -10.45
N SER A 101 -7.12 6.18 -10.77
CA SER A 101 -6.21 7.15 -11.37
C SER A 101 -6.21 8.39 -10.51
N VAL A 102 -5.06 9.03 -10.44
CA VAL A 102 -4.91 10.26 -9.69
C VAL A 102 -4.76 11.38 -10.67
N ILE A 103 -5.67 12.35 -10.57
CA ILE A 103 -5.59 13.55 -11.38
C ILE A 103 -4.97 14.62 -10.51
N ILE A 104 -3.79 15.06 -10.91
CA ILE A 104 -3.12 16.15 -10.21
C ILE A 104 -3.54 17.43 -10.90
N PRO A 105 -4.24 18.33 -10.20
CA PRO A 105 -4.64 19.59 -10.83
C PRO A 105 -3.44 20.38 -11.29
N SER A 106 -3.59 20.99 -12.44
CA SER A 106 -2.57 21.88 -12.93
C SER A 106 -2.47 23.10 -12.03
N GLU A 107 -1.26 23.53 -11.79
CA GLU A 107 -1.01 24.66 -10.92
C GLU A 107 -0.92 25.93 -11.69
N ASN A 108 -1.87 26.34 -12.31
CA ASN A 108 -1.78 27.61 -13.06
C ASN A 108 -2.62 28.69 -12.46
#